data_f1c3a9ebd32c3464a172d152e12d5c43
#
_entry.id   f1c3a9ebd32c3464a172d152e12d5c43
#
_cell.length_a   1.000
_cell.length_b   1.000
_cell.length_c   1.000
_cell.angle_alpha   90.00
_cell.angle_beta   90.00
_cell.angle_gamma   90.00
#
_symmetry.space_group_name_H-M   'P 1'
#
loop_
_entity.id
_entity.type
_entity.pdbx_description
1 polymer ?
#
loop_
_entity_poly.entity_id
_entity_poly.type
_entity_poly.pdbx_seq_one_letter_code
_entity_poly.pdbx_strand_id
1 'polypeptide(L)'
;MKIHQVLLATAASALTGIPAWATNPTATATYTDTMISPGEFQYNITLNNTGSVPIGVFWFSWVPGAGFLSPAPDPTKIMSPSGWMPNPTNGGAAIMWMSSSSWLAAGGTLTGFSFDSTETPTQLAGTFMGMGTGAGDPITTSYVYTQLPNPITIPSLTADGTQFVATAATSTRAVPEPATLGLLGLSLAGMLLTRRRMKMS
;
A
#
# COMPACT_ATOMS: atom_id res chain seq x y z
N MET A 1 41.47 57.32 -44.92
CA MET A 1 41.31 55.85 -44.78
C MET A 1 40.69 55.60 -43.42
N LYS A 2 39.38 55.33 -43.35
CA LYS A 2 38.67 55.10 -42.06
C LYS A 2 38.49 53.59 -41.87
N ILE A 3 39.11 53.05 -40.84
CA ILE A 3 39.00 51.64 -40.43
C ILE A 3 37.75 51.49 -39.57
N HIS A 4 36.80 50.73 -40.04
CA HIS A 4 35.62 50.36 -39.27
C HIS A 4 35.93 49.09 -38.46
N GLN A 5 35.98 49.19 -37.14
CA GLN A 5 36.03 48.04 -36.26
C GLN A 5 34.63 47.45 -36.15
N VAL A 6 34.50 46.19 -36.57
CA VAL A 6 33.30 45.39 -36.34
C VAL A 6 33.45 44.67 -34.98
N LEU A 7 32.63 45.06 -34.02
CA LEU A 7 32.54 44.30 -32.75
C LEU A 7 31.68 43.05 -32.98
N LEU A 8 32.32 41.88 -32.89
CA LEU A 8 31.62 40.60 -32.80
C LEU A 8 31.16 40.42 -31.35
N ALA A 9 29.85 40.50 -31.10
CA ALA A 9 29.25 40.11 -29.82
C ALA A 9 29.04 38.59 -29.80
N THR A 10 29.83 37.86 -29.03
CA THR A 10 29.65 36.44 -28.76
C THR A 10 28.53 36.30 -27.71
N ALA A 11 27.35 35.86 -28.10
CA ALA A 11 26.29 35.46 -27.20
C ALA A 11 26.65 34.11 -26.57
N ALA A 12 27.07 34.10 -25.32
CA ALA A 12 27.22 32.90 -24.56
C ALA A 12 25.83 32.41 -24.16
N SER A 13 25.33 31.35 -24.83
CA SER A 13 24.12 30.62 -24.42
C SER A 13 24.43 29.84 -23.15
N ALA A 14 23.98 30.32 -22.00
CA ALA A 14 23.95 29.57 -20.78
C ALA A 14 22.94 28.45 -20.96
N LEU A 15 23.41 27.22 -21.25
CA LEU A 15 22.62 26.01 -21.07
C LEU A 15 22.40 25.85 -19.55
N THR A 16 21.28 26.36 -19.06
CA THR A 16 20.79 25.95 -17.74
C THR A 16 20.48 24.47 -17.83
N GLY A 17 21.34 23.64 -17.23
CA GLY A 17 21.10 22.21 -17.11
C GLY A 17 19.77 21.99 -16.42
N ILE A 18 18.78 21.51 -17.17
CA ILE A 18 17.52 21.03 -16.60
C ILE A 18 17.93 19.84 -15.73
N PRO A 19 17.65 19.87 -14.41
CA PRO A 19 17.93 18.73 -13.58
C PRO A 19 17.19 17.53 -14.19
N ALA A 20 17.88 16.44 -14.46
CA ALA A 20 17.24 15.18 -14.82
C ALA A 20 16.38 14.76 -13.62
N TRP A 21 15.09 15.02 -13.70
CA TRP A 21 14.13 14.58 -12.70
C TRP A 21 14.15 13.06 -12.72
N ALA A 22 14.15 12.47 -11.52
CA ALA A 22 13.98 11.04 -11.40
C ALA A 22 12.71 10.64 -12.16
N THR A 23 12.86 9.79 -13.17
CA THR A 23 11.76 9.37 -14.06
C THR A 23 10.92 8.29 -13.41
N ASN A 24 11.34 7.74 -12.28
CA ASN A 24 10.66 6.66 -11.58
C ASN A 24 9.62 7.20 -10.60
N PRO A 25 8.42 6.62 -10.56
CA PRO A 25 7.39 6.96 -9.60
C PRO A 25 7.84 6.57 -8.18
N THR A 26 7.44 7.34 -7.17
CA THR A 26 7.63 6.98 -5.77
C THR A 26 6.31 6.98 -5.04
N ALA A 27 6.15 6.07 -4.08
CA ALA A 27 4.89 5.91 -3.37
C ALA A 27 5.08 5.49 -1.91
N THR A 28 4.03 5.70 -1.15
CA THR A 28 3.77 5.01 0.11
C THR A 28 2.39 4.38 0.04
N ALA A 29 2.18 3.29 0.76
CA ALA A 29 0.85 2.72 0.93
C ALA A 29 0.60 2.36 2.39
N THR A 30 -0.66 2.51 2.79
CA THR A 30 -1.14 2.03 4.08
C THR A 30 -2.27 1.06 3.85
N TYR A 31 -2.39 0.04 4.70
CA TYR A 31 -3.52 -0.89 4.68
C TYR A 31 -4.20 -0.97 6.03
N THR A 32 -5.51 -1.21 6.01
CA THR A 32 -6.32 -1.54 7.17
C THR A 32 -6.90 -2.93 6.99
N ASP A 33 -7.13 -3.64 8.09
CA ASP A 33 -7.76 -4.94 8.09
C ASP A 33 -9.13 -4.89 8.77
N THR A 34 -10.01 -5.77 8.33
CA THR A 34 -11.32 -6.02 8.96
C THR A 34 -11.59 -7.51 8.91
N MET A 35 -11.81 -8.14 10.05
CA MET A 35 -12.24 -9.54 10.08
C MET A 35 -13.68 -9.62 9.54
N ILE A 36 -13.87 -10.32 8.43
CA ILE A 36 -15.17 -10.48 7.75
C ILE A 36 -15.85 -11.82 8.10
N SER A 37 -15.04 -12.83 8.46
CA SER A 37 -15.47 -14.10 9.04
C SER A 37 -14.36 -14.69 9.90
N PRO A 38 -14.61 -15.73 10.72
CA PRO A 38 -13.56 -16.37 11.49
C PRO A 38 -12.41 -16.86 10.62
N GLY A 39 -11.22 -16.24 10.79
CA GLY A 39 -10.02 -16.58 10.03
C GLY A 39 -9.96 -15.97 8.61
N GLU A 40 -10.85 -15.08 8.25
CA GLU A 40 -10.83 -14.36 6.97
C GLU A 40 -10.85 -12.85 7.21
N PHE A 41 -9.96 -12.13 6.53
CA PHE A 41 -9.77 -10.69 6.67
C PHE A 41 -9.93 -10.01 5.32
N GLN A 42 -10.59 -8.86 5.31
CA GLN A 42 -10.56 -7.91 4.20
C GLN A 42 -9.48 -6.87 4.46
N TYR A 43 -8.60 -6.71 3.50
CA TYR A 43 -7.57 -5.68 3.50
C TYR A 43 -7.96 -4.55 2.55
N ASN A 44 -7.93 -3.32 3.06
CA ASN A 44 -8.19 -2.12 2.27
C ASN A 44 -6.91 -1.30 2.21
N ILE A 45 -6.48 -0.94 1.01
CA ILE A 45 -5.21 -0.26 0.77
C ILE A 45 -5.45 1.16 0.26
N THR A 46 -4.69 2.10 0.80
CA THR A 46 -4.58 3.47 0.31
C THR A 46 -3.19 3.68 -0.24
N LEU A 47 -3.10 4.07 -1.51
CA LEU A 47 -1.85 4.38 -2.21
C LEU A 47 -1.67 5.90 -2.30
N ASN A 48 -0.49 6.40 -1.93
CA ASN A 48 -0.12 7.81 -2.07
C ASN A 48 1.05 7.92 -3.04
N ASN A 49 0.91 8.70 -4.07
CA ASN A 49 2.00 9.06 -4.96
C ASN A 49 2.82 10.18 -4.34
N THR A 50 4.01 9.88 -3.85
CA THR A 50 4.94 10.84 -3.24
C THR A 50 5.95 11.41 -4.23
N GLY A 51 5.91 10.92 -5.48
CA GLY A 51 6.79 11.33 -6.56
C GLY A 51 6.26 12.48 -7.42
N SER A 52 7.04 12.80 -8.44
CA SER A 52 6.74 13.85 -9.43
C SER A 52 6.13 13.33 -10.73
N VAL A 53 6.06 12.01 -10.90
CA VAL A 53 5.49 11.37 -12.09
C VAL A 53 4.25 10.55 -11.70
N PRO A 54 3.29 10.37 -12.63
CA PRO A 54 2.07 9.62 -12.33
C PRO A 54 2.37 8.12 -12.15
N ILE A 55 1.52 7.45 -11.37
CA ILE A 55 1.53 6.00 -11.18
C ILE A 55 0.37 5.40 -11.96
N GLY A 56 0.66 4.47 -12.85
CA GLY A 56 -0.32 3.69 -13.61
C GLY A 56 -0.36 2.22 -13.22
N VAL A 57 0.63 1.74 -12.44
CA VAL A 57 0.70 0.36 -11.96
C VAL A 57 1.10 0.35 -10.50
N PHE A 58 0.36 -0.41 -9.72
CA PHE A 58 0.65 -0.72 -8.33
C PHE A 58 0.68 -2.23 -8.15
N TRP A 59 1.78 -2.77 -7.65
CA TRP A 59 1.97 -4.19 -7.41
C TRP A 59 2.19 -4.43 -5.92
N PHE A 60 1.25 -5.08 -5.28
CA PHE A 60 1.25 -5.36 -3.85
C PHE A 60 1.75 -6.78 -3.58
N SER A 61 2.53 -6.94 -2.50
CA SER A 61 3.12 -8.22 -2.09
C SER A 61 3.96 -8.85 -3.19
N TRP A 62 4.72 -8.04 -3.91
CA TRP A 62 5.53 -8.53 -5.00
C TRP A 62 7.00 -8.13 -4.86
N VAL A 63 7.86 -9.15 -4.93
CA VAL A 63 9.29 -9.02 -5.19
C VAL A 63 9.59 -9.89 -6.40
N PRO A 64 10.38 -9.44 -7.38
CA PRO A 64 10.72 -10.23 -8.54
C PRO A 64 11.25 -11.62 -8.19
N GLY A 65 10.59 -12.65 -8.69
CA GLY A 65 10.93 -14.05 -8.43
C GLY A 65 10.43 -14.63 -7.11
N ALA A 66 9.70 -13.87 -6.29
CA ALA A 66 9.06 -14.34 -5.08
C ALA A 66 7.55 -14.10 -5.12
N GLY A 67 6.79 -14.95 -4.45
CA GLY A 67 5.36 -14.78 -4.21
C GLY A 67 5.12 -14.67 -2.73
N PHE A 68 4.71 -13.50 -2.23
CA PHE A 68 4.65 -13.24 -0.80
C PHE A 68 3.34 -13.62 -0.14
N LEU A 69 2.24 -13.68 -0.87
CA LEU A 69 0.97 -14.17 -0.33
C LEU A 69 0.85 -15.70 -0.37
N SER A 70 1.92 -16.43 -0.72
CA SER A 70 2.00 -17.89 -0.65
C SER A 70 2.71 -18.30 0.67
N PRO A 71 2.33 -19.42 1.34
CA PRO A 71 1.43 -20.49 0.86
C PRO A 71 -0.05 -20.33 1.26
N ALA A 72 -0.48 -19.16 1.71
CA ALA A 72 -1.92 -18.96 1.98
C ALA A 72 -2.75 -19.25 0.71
N PRO A 73 -4.04 -19.56 0.83
CA PRO A 73 -4.95 -19.54 -0.28
C PRO A 73 -4.88 -18.21 -1.02
N ASP A 74 -5.04 -18.25 -2.34
CA ASP A 74 -5.04 -17.04 -3.18
C ASP A 74 -5.99 -15.98 -2.62
N PRO A 75 -5.63 -14.71 -2.68
CA PRO A 75 -6.52 -13.63 -2.29
C PRO A 75 -7.80 -13.67 -3.13
N THR A 76 -8.92 -13.46 -2.47
CA THR A 76 -10.24 -13.47 -3.10
C THR A 76 -10.86 -12.08 -3.10
N LYS A 77 -11.97 -11.89 -3.81
CA LYS A 77 -12.74 -10.63 -3.87
C LYS A 77 -11.85 -9.42 -4.08
N ILE A 78 -10.90 -9.53 -4.99
CA ILE A 78 -9.98 -8.44 -5.30
C ILE A 78 -10.76 -7.32 -5.97
N MET A 79 -10.76 -6.14 -5.36
CA MET A 79 -11.42 -4.94 -5.86
C MET A 79 -10.40 -3.87 -6.24
N SER A 80 -10.83 -2.92 -7.05
CA SER A 80 -9.99 -1.83 -7.53
C SER A 80 -10.78 -0.52 -7.61
N PRO A 81 -10.09 0.63 -7.50
CA PRO A 81 -10.67 1.92 -7.81
C PRO A 81 -11.21 1.99 -9.24
N SER A 82 -12.12 2.92 -9.49
CA SER A 82 -12.63 3.15 -10.84
C SER A 82 -11.50 3.43 -11.83
N GLY A 83 -11.53 2.78 -12.98
CA GLY A 83 -10.50 2.88 -14.02
C GLY A 83 -9.22 2.09 -13.77
N TRP A 84 -9.17 1.29 -12.71
CA TRP A 84 -8.09 0.35 -12.42
C TRP A 84 -8.61 -1.10 -12.53
N MET A 85 -7.76 -1.99 -12.99
CA MET A 85 -8.07 -3.41 -13.14
C MET A 85 -7.12 -4.25 -12.29
N PRO A 86 -7.63 -5.18 -11.47
CA PRO A 86 -6.81 -6.10 -10.72
C PRO A 86 -6.36 -7.26 -11.62
N ASN A 87 -5.14 -7.73 -11.39
CA ASN A 87 -4.58 -8.91 -12.04
C ASN A 87 -3.76 -9.69 -11.00
N PRO A 88 -4.29 -10.79 -10.44
CA PRO A 88 -3.50 -11.68 -9.60
C PRO A 88 -2.32 -12.24 -10.40
N THR A 89 -1.16 -12.24 -9.80
CA THR A 89 0.09 -12.67 -10.43
C THR A 89 0.81 -13.70 -9.57
N ASN A 90 1.78 -14.41 -10.13
CA ASN A 90 2.55 -15.45 -9.45
C ASN A 90 1.66 -16.56 -8.82
N GLY A 91 0.61 -16.98 -9.53
CA GLY A 91 -0.32 -17.97 -9.00
C GLY A 91 -1.17 -17.45 -7.82
N GLY A 92 -1.48 -16.15 -7.78
CA GLY A 92 -2.24 -15.53 -6.70
C GLY A 92 -1.37 -14.98 -5.56
N ALA A 93 -0.08 -15.25 -5.57
CA ALA A 93 0.83 -14.85 -4.50
C ALA A 93 1.21 -13.36 -4.50
N ALA A 94 0.73 -12.57 -5.45
CA ALA A 94 0.86 -11.12 -5.53
C ALA A 94 -0.31 -10.54 -6.32
N ILE A 95 -0.63 -9.27 -6.07
CA ILE A 95 -1.73 -8.59 -6.77
C ILE A 95 -1.17 -7.37 -7.49
N MET A 96 -1.40 -7.32 -8.80
CA MET A 96 -1.10 -6.15 -9.62
C MET A 96 -2.39 -5.42 -9.96
N TRP A 97 -2.44 -4.12 -9.72
CA TRP A 97 -3.48 -3.24 -10.25
C TRP A 97 -2.87 -2.34 -11.30
N MET A 98 -3.58 -2.20 -12.43
CA MET A 98 -3.14 -1.36 -13.54
C MET A 98 -4.27 -0.46 -14.04
N SER A 99 -3.89 0.70 -14.54
CA SER A 99 -4.79 1.61 -15.24
C SER A 99 -4.17 2.07 -16.55
N SER A 100 -5.00 2.10 -17.60
CA SER A 100 -4.60 2.62 -18.92
C SER A 100 -4.89 4.12 -19.09
N SER A 101 -5.75 4.71 -18.24
CA SER A 101 -6.23 6.07 -18.42
C SER A 101 -6.47 6.86 -17.14
N SER A 102 -6.63 6.18 -16.02
CA SER A 102 -6.93 6.81 -14.71
C SER A 102 -5.72 6.75 -13.78
N TRP A 103 -4.61 7.30 -14.22
CA TRP A 103 -3.36 7.28 -13.48
C TRP A 103 -3.43 8.12 -12.21
N LEU A 104 -2.79 7.67 -11.15
CA LEU A 104 -2.65 8.44 -9.91
C LEU A 104 -1.63 9.56 -10.13
N ALA A 105 -2.12 10.79 -10.19
CA ALA A 105 -1.27 11.96 -10.41
C ALA A 105 -0.23 12.14 -9.29
N ALA A 106 0.84 12.87 -9.59
CA ALA A 106 1.85 13.27 -8.62
C ALA A 106 1.21 13.96 -7.41
N GLY A 107 1.59 13.57 -6.20
CA GLY A 107 1.02 14.07 -4.94
C GLY A 107 -0.40 13.59 -4.65
N GLY A 108 -0.99 12.77 -5.52
CA GLY A 108 -2.36 12.24 -5.34
C GLY A 108 -2.44 11.08 -4.35
N THR A 109 -3.64 10.84 -3.87
CA THR A 109 -4.00 9.69 -3.02
C THR A 109 -5.13 8.91 -3.68
N LEU A 110 -5.07 7.59 -3.65
CA LEU A 110 -6.06 6.71 -4.22
C LEU A 110 -6.43 5.59 -3.24
N THR A 111 -7.72 5.43 -2.99
CA THR A 111 -8.31 4.38 -2.15
C THR A 111 -9.15 3.43 -2.99
N GLY A 112 -9.58 2.31 -2.40
CA GLY A 112 -10.47 1.35 -3.07
C GLY A 112 -9.75 0.14 -3.65
N PHE A 113 -8.46 0.00 -3.43
CA PHE A 113 -7.78 -1.28 -3.59
C PHE A 113 -8.11 -2.16 -2.40
N SER A 114 -8.63 -3.36 -2.64
CA SER A 114 -8.89 -4.30 -1.55
C SER A 114 -8.84 -5.76 -2.01
N PHE A 115 -8.67 -6.66 -1.05
CA PHE A 115 -8.75 -8.10 -1.25
C PHE A 115 -9.11 -8.79 0.06
N ASP A 116 -9.68 -9.98 -0.03
CA ASP A 116 -9.91 -10.85 1.11
C ASP A 116 -8.81 -11.93 1.17
N SER A 117 -8.34 -12.26 2.38
CA SER A 117 -7.30 -13.27 2.60
C SER A 117 -7.47 -13.96 3.94
N THR A 118 -6.97 -15.18 4.05
CA THR A 118 -6.83 -15.91 5.31
C THR A 118 -5.52 -15.56 6.05
N GLU A 119 -4.61 -14.82 5.42
CA GLU A 119 -3.45 -14.25 6.11
C GLU A 119 -3.91 -13.30 7.20
N THR A 120 -3.44 -13.52 8.41
CA THR A 120 -3.72 -12.60 9.54
C THR A 120 -2.94 -11.29 9.35
N PRO A 121 -3.37 -10.18 9.98
CA PRO A 121 -2.61 -8.92 9.94
C PRO A 121 -1.15 -9.06 10.41
N THR A 122 -0.90 -9.95 11.37
CA THR A 122 0.46 -10.23 11.87
C THR A 122 1.30 -10.97 10.82
N GLN A 123 0.72 -11.92 10.11
CA GLN A 123 1.39 -12.61 9.01
C GLN A 123 1.68 -11.64 7.87
N LEU A 124 0.70 -10.82 7.49
CA LEU A 124 0.87 -9.84 6.42
C LEU A 124 1.96 -8.80 6.74
N ALA A 125 2.08 -8.39 8.01
CA ALA A 125 3.15 -7.50 8.49
C ALA A 125 4.50 -8.20 8.68
N GLY A 126 4.52 -9.55 8.66
CA GLY A 126 5.70 -10.35 8.86
C GLY A 126 6.62 -10.42 7.64
N THR A 127 7.72 -11.14 7.82
CA THR A 127 8.66 -11.43 6.73
C THR A 127 8.41 -12.82 6.19
N PHE A 128 8.47 -12.97 4.87
CA PHE A 128 8.35 -14.26 4.23
C PHE A 128 9.72 -14.95 4.13
N MET A 129 9.76 -16.21 4.55
CA MET A 129 10.95 -17.07 4.51
C MET A 129 10.82 -18.12 3.38
N GLY A 130 10.34 -17.77 2.21
CA GLY A 130 10.01 -18.72 1.16
C GLY A 130 10.60 -18.41 -0.22
N MET A 131 10.93 -19.45 -0.90
CA MET A 131 11.21 -19.64 -2.33
C MET A 131 11.79 -18.44 -3.11
N GLY A 132 13.06 -18.12 -2.89
CA GLY A 132 13.77 -17.17 -3.75
C GLY A 132 14.40 -16.02 -2.96
N THR A 133 14.92 -15.09 -3.59
CA THR A 133 15.87 -14.08 -3.20
C THR A 133 15.43 -13.04 -2.14
N GLY A 134 14.22 -13.13 -1.62
CA GLY A 134 13.63 -12.16 -0.68
C GLY A 134 13.63 -12.60 0.79
N ALA A 135 14.58 -13.41 1.23
CA ALA A 135 14.69 -13.80 2.64
C ALA A 135 14.88 -12.55 3.51
N GLY A 136 13.85 -12.17 4.26
CA GLY A 136 13.87 -11.02 5.17
C GLY A 136 13.05 -9.81 4.71
N ASP A 137 12.55 -9.80 3.49
CA ASP A 137 11.65 -8.73 3.05
C ASP A 137 10.24 -8.88 3.67
N PRO A 138 9.58 -7.78 4.06
CA PRO A 138 8.18 -7.82 4.49
C PRO A 138 7.27 -8.36 3.38
N ILE A 139 6.23 -9.12 3.77
CA ILE A 139 5.22 -9.63 2.82
C ILE A 139 4.59 -8.49 2.02
N THR A 140 4.44 -7.31 2.64
CA THR A 140 3.88 -6.11 2.02
C THR A 140 4.85 -5.34 1.13
N THR A 141 6.00 -5.91 0.76
CA THR A 141 6.90 -5.31 -0.22
C THR A 141 6.21 -5.16 -1.56
N SER A 142 6.23 -3.95 -2.07
CA SER A 142 5.41 -3.51 -3.20
C SER A 142 6.23 -2.71 -4.20
N TYR A 143 5.71 -2.57 -5.42
CA TYR A 143 6.30 -1.78 -6.48
C TYR A 143 5.27 -0.85 -7.13
N VAL A 144 5.73 0.29 -7.59
CA VAL A 144 4.95 1.19 -8.45
C VAL A 144 5.71 1.50 -9.74
N TYR A 145 4.94 1.68 -10.82
CA TYR A 145 5.43 2.02 -12.16
C TYR A 145 4.53 3.09 -12.76
N THR A 146 5.06 3.90 -13.65
CA THR A 146 4.22 4.78 -14.47
C THR A 146 3.38 3.94 -15.43
N GLN A 147 4.01 3.00 -16.11
CA GLN A 147 3.35 2.00 -16.97
C GLN A 147 4.23 0.75 -17.06
N LEU A 148 3.62 -0.38 -17.41
CA LEU A 148 4.40 -1.58 -17.65
C LEU A 148 5.20 -1.44 -18.96
N PRO A 149 6.47 -1.87 -18.97
CA PRO A 149 7.23 -1.96 -20.20
C PRO A 149 6.61 -2.97 -21.17
N ASN A 150 6.78 -2.74 -22.46
CA ASN A 150 6.33 -3.66 -23.50
C ASN A 150 7.51 -4.08 -24.40
N PRO A 151 7.94 -5.36 -24.43
CA PRO A 151 7.42 -6.49 -23.67
C PRO A 151 7.71 -6.42 -22.15
N ILE A 152 6.83 -7.03 -21.35
CA ILE A 152 7.02 -7.12 -19.90
C ILE A 152 8.15 -8.12 -19.61
N THR A 153 9.24 -7.63 -19.02
CA THR A 153 10.35 -8.48 -18.56
C THR A 153 10.70 -8.14 -17.12
N ILE A 154 10.99 -9.14 -16.29
CA ILE A 154 11.32 -8.92 -14.88
C ILE A 154 12.50 -7.96 -14.68
N PRO A 155 13.61 -8.07 -15.40
CA PRO A 155 14.71 -7.10 -15.29
C PRO A 155 14.29 -5.66 -15.61
N SER A 156 13.46 -5.45 -16.64
CA SER A 156 12.93 -4.12 -16.98
C SER A 156 12.00 -3.61 -15.89
N LEU A 157 11.15 -4.47 -15.32
CA LEU A 157 10.27 -4.09 -14.21
C LEU A 157 11.06 -3.58 -13.01
N THR A 158 12.15 -4.26 -12.63
CA THR A 158 12.99 -3.82 -11.50
C THR A 158 13.77 -2.53 -11.78
N ALA A 159 14.12 -2.27 -13.04
CA ALA A 159 14.85 -1.06 -13.42
C ALA A 159 13.94 0.19 -13.44
N ASP A 160 12.67 0.03 -13.89
CA ASP A 160 11.74 1.13 -14.13
C ASP A 160 10.73 1.32 -12.98
N GLY A 161 10.72 0.41 -12.02
CA GLY A 161 9.83 0.44 -10.85
C GLY A 161 10.54 0.90 -9.59
N THR A 162 9.76 1.45 -8.66
CA THR A 162 10.25 1.82 -7.34
C THR A 162 9.64 0.91 -6.29
N GLN A 163 10.51 0.25 -5.53
CA GLN A 163 10.14 -0.60 -4.39
C GLN A 163 9.81 0.25 -3.18
N PHE A 164 8.82 -0.18 -2.42
CA PHE A 164 8.49 0.35 -1.11
C PHE A 164 7.77 -0.72 -0.28
N VAL A 165 7.55 -0.45 1.00
CA VAL A 165 6.81 -1.34 1.91
C VAL A 165 5.51 -0.68 2.28
N ALA A 166 4.38 -1.37 2.04
CA ALA A 166 3.10 -0.94 2.55
C ALA A 166 3.03 -1.22 4.05
N THR A 167 2.53 -0.26 4.83
CA THR A 167 2.47 -0.34 6.29
C THR A 167 1.05 -0.45 6.80
N ALA A 168 0.85 -1.17 7.89
CA ALA A 168 -0.44 -1.16 8.58
C ALA A 168 -0.76 0.27 9.03
N ALA A 169 -1.93 0.76 8.67
CA ALA A 169 -2.44 1.99 9.26
C ALA A 169 -2.65 1.74 10.75
N THR A 170 -2.25 2.70 11.60
CA THR A 170 -2.51 2.63 13.04
C THR A 170 -4.03 2.60 13.22
N SER A 171 -4.61 1.41 13.38
CA SER A 171 -5.99 1.29 13.74
C SER A 171 -6.10 1.76 15.19
N THR A 172 -6.78 2.87 15.42
CA THR A 172 -7.42 3.12 16.70
C THR A 172 -8.57 2.12 16.82
N ARG A 173 -8.24 0.84 16.96
CA ARG A 173 -9.25 -0.16 17.29
C ARG A 173 -9.76 0.24 18.65
N ALA A 174 -10.98 0.78 18.71
CA ALA A 174 -11.67 0.96 19.98
C ALA A 174 -11.68 -0.45 20.59
N VAL A 175 -10.81 -0.68 21.57
CA VAL A 175 -10.85 -1.92 22.35
C VAL A 175 -12.23 -1.95 22.93
N PRO A 176 -13.10 -2.94 22.62
CA PRO A 176 -14.40 -3.03 23.25
C PRO A 176 -14.14 -3.01 24.76
N GLU A 177 -14.72 -2.08 25.46
CA GLU A 177 -14.57 -2.00 26.91
C GLU A 177 -14.80 -3.40 27.47
N PRO A 178 -13.82 -3.94 28.26
CA PRO A 178 -13.96 -5.29 28.73
C PRO A 178 -15.33 -5.43 29.40
N ALA A 179 -16.05 -6.51 29.11
CA ALA A 179 -17.36 -6.80 29.72
C ALA A 179 -17.34 -6.71 31.25
N THR A 180 -16.15 -6.65 31.86
CA THR A 180 -15.86 -6.33 33.25
C THR A 180 -16.51 -5.02 33.74
N LEU A 181 -16.61 -3.96 32.92
CA LEU A 181 -17.31 -2.72 33.33
C LEU A 181 -18.82 -2.94 33.41
N GLY A 182 -19.37 -3.72 32.49
CA GLY A 182 -20.79 -4.13 32.54
C GLY A 182 -21.07 -5.05 33.76
N LEU A 183 -20.17 -5.98 34.06
CA LEU A 183 -20.27 -6.86 35.23
C LEU A 183 -20.10 -6.08 36.54
N LEU A 184 -19.18 -5.11 36.59
CA LEU A 184 -18.98 -4.24 37.73
C LEU A 184 -20.23 -3.39 38.00
N GLY A 185 -20.84 -2.82 36.95
CA GLY A 185 -22.08 -2.07 37.03
C GLY A 185 -23.26 -2.90 37.56
N LEU A 186 -23.41 -4.14 37.09
CA LEU A 186 -24.41 -5.10 37.56
C LEU A 186 -24.20 -5.53 39.01
N SER A 187 -22.95 -5.75 39.42
CA SER A 187 -22.62 -6.14 40.79
C SER A 187 -22.88 -5.02 41.79
N LEU A 188 -22.59 -3.76 41.44
CA LEU A 188 -22.91 -2.59 42.25
C LEU A 188 -24.43 -2.36 42.38
N ALA A 189 -25.17 -2.53 41.29
CA ALA A 189 -26.64 -2.44 41.30
C ALA A 189 -27.27 -3.53 42.18
N GLY A 190 -26.72 -4.77 42.11
CA GLY A 190 -27.15 -5.87 42.97
C GLY A 190 -26.92 -5.61 44.45
N MET A 191 -25.78 -5.05 44.83
CA MET A 191 -25.48 -4.68 46.22
C MET A 191 -26.39 -3.58 46.76
N LEU A 192 -26.78 -2.60 45.94
CA LEU A 192 -27.69 -1.55 46.33
C LEU A 192 -29.12 -2.06 46.58
N LEU A 193 -29.57 -3.04 45.81
CA LEU A 193 -30.90 -3.64 45.94
C LEU A 193 -30.96 -4.52 47.20
N THR A 194 -29.95 -5.28 47.55
CA THR A 194 -29.90 -6.08 48.76
C THR A 194 -29.85 -5.23 50.03
N ARG A 195 -29.13 -4.12 50.01
CA ARG A 195 -29.08 -3.16 51.13
C ARG A 195 -30.45 -2.49 51.41
N ARG A 196 -31.26 -2.27 50.40
CA ARG A 196 -32.64 -1.74 50.59
C ARG A 196 -33.58 -2.76 51.25
N ARG A 197 -33.46 -4.03 50.94
CA ARG A 197 -34.29 -5.08 51.56
C ARG A 197 -34.01 -5.28 53.04
N MET A 198 -32.75 -5.17 53.47
CA MET A 198 -32.36 -5.32 54.88
C MET A 198 -32.78 -4.15 55.78
N LYS A 199 -33.22 -2.99 55.24
CA LYS A 199 -33.75 -1.88 56.02
C LYS A 199 -35.25 -1.90 56.19
N MET A 200 -35.96 -2.82 55.57
CA MET A 200 -37.41 -2.97 55.61
C MET A 200 -37.86 -4.20 56.42
N SER A 201 -36.94 -4.93 57.03
CA SER A 201 -37.17 -6.03 57.96
C SER A 201 -36.75 -5.65 59.38
#